data_92f59a51516363d487379d53a5de4792
#
_entry.id   92f59a51516363d487379d53a5de4792
#
_cell.length_a   1.000
_cell.length_b   1.000
_cell.length_c   1.000
_cell.angle_alpha   90.00
_cell.angle_beta   90.00
_cell.angle_gamma   90.00
#
_symmetry.space_group_name_H-M   'P 1'
#
loop_
_entity.id
_entity.type
_entity.pdbx_description
1 polymer ?
#
loop_
_entity_poly.entity_id
_entity_poly.type
_entity_poly.pdbx_seq_one_letter_code
_entity_poly.pdbx_strand_id
1 'polypeptide(L)'
;MGGNLFSTFPIYAGPRPASNIVVDPTAPVNKRPSIDVTNNGIDQINIAHPNNAGVSHNLFNQYNVNESGQILNNSSTITKTKLAGQITGNPNLNDNHNANLIINEVTGRSPTRLLGYTEIAGKQAALVIANPSGITCAGCGFVNTTRTSLATGKTQFDQEGHLQSININDGEVAFEGKGGNFAEVPVLDIISRKVRIEGPVNGQDIKITAGRNIYDYVNGTATAQKPDNSQRPEFAIDTSVLGGMTGNHIQMMVNEKGAGVRVDGRMASTAGDMQLTADGKLLINGEMSARNNLHAKIDIVENTGTIGADKQLSLQANSLTNSGKIIANGNDRNQLSIRDNLTNSGSILSQAELQLTAQNINNTQSGMINSQQNLFLSGHDVVNNGQMNAVNGSLQGNFQGNVTNHGTLVSNNMVNLSAAGRFDNSSGQIGSLNKGDVTVRGGDINNQSGL
;
A
#
# COMPACT_ATOMS: atom_id res chain seq x y z
N MET A 1 49.72 -38.95 -39.13
CA MET A 1 48.34 -38.96 -39.65
C MET A 1 47.43 -39.24 -38.46
N GLY A 2 46.88 -38.24 -37.82
CA GLY A 2 45.99 -38.36 -36.69
C GLY A 2 44.68 -37.63 -37.04
N GLY A 3 43.65 -38.39 -37.28
CA GLY A 3 42.31 -37.88 -37.55
C GLY A 3 41.56 -37.56 -36.26
N ASN A 4 41.21 -36.27 -36.08
CA ASN A 4 40.31 -35.83 -35.02
C ASN A 4 38.87 -36.13 -35.44
N LEU A 5 38.27 -37.08 -34.74
CA LEU A 5 36.84 -37.35 -34.81
C LEU A 5 36.13 -36.44 -33.79
N PHE A 6 35.57 -35.33 -34.26
CA PHE A 6 34.57 -34.59 -33.49
C PHE A 6 33.23 -35.32 -33.62
N SER A 7 32.83 -36.03 -32.60
CA SER A 7 31.47 -36.56 -32.49
C SER A 7 30.57 -35.39 -32.08
N THR A 8 29.76 -34.90 -33.02
CA THR A 8 28.60 -34.05 -32.72
C THR A 8 27.53 -34.90 -32.10
N PHE A 9 27.36 -34.78 -30.77
CA PHE A 9 26.17 -35.31 -30.12
C PHE A 9 24.98 -34.46 -30.52
N PRO A 10 23.87 -35.04 -30.99
CA PRO A 10 22.65 -34.27 -31.17
C PRO A 10 22.16 -33.84 -29.78
N ILE A 11 22.03 -32.54 -29.58
CA ILE A 11 21.35 -32.00 -28.44
C ILE A 11 19.89 -32.37 -28.61
N TYR A 12 19.45 -33.40 -27.86
CA TYR A 12 18.04 -33.72 -27.71
C TYR A 12 17.41 -32.52 -26.97
N ALA A 13 16.77 -31.64 -27.70
CA ALA A 13 15.80 -30.72 -27.12
C ALA A 13 14.66 -31.59 -26.61
N GLY A 14 14.59 -31.78 -25.30
CA GLY A 14 13.43 -32.39 -24.63
C GLY A 14 12.14 -31.68 -25.06
N PRO A 15 10.97 -32.29 -24.90
CA PRO A 15 9.72 -31.65 -25.28
C PRO A 15 9.66 -30.30 -24.60
N ARG A 16 9.50 -29.23 -25.40
CA ARG A 16 9.29 -27.86 -24.91
C ARG A 16 8.16 -27.92 -23.89
N PRO A 17 8.36 -27.43 -22.64
CA PRO A 17 7.22 -27.29 -21.74
C PRO A 17 6.11 -26.54 -22.48
N ALA A 18 4.86 -26.95 -22.25
CA ALA A 18 3.72 -26.26 -22.85
C ALA A 18 3.90 -24.75 -22.71
N SER A 19 3.74 -24.02 -23.80
CA SER A 19 3.95 -22.58 -23.83
C SER A 19 3.13 -21.94 -22.72
N ASN A 20 3.79 -21.22 -21.78
CA ASN A 20 3.12 -20.45 -20.74
C ASN A 20 2.42 -19.20 -21.28
N ILE A 21 2.49 -18.99 -22.59
CA ILE A 21 1.92 -17.86 -23.29
C ILE A 21 1.10 -18.41 -24.48
N VAL A 22 -0.19 -18.12 -24.45
CA VAL A 22 -1.12 -18.49 -25.53
C VAL A 22 -1.85 -17.24 -25.97
N VAL A 23 -1.60 -16.78 -27.19
CA VAL A 23 -2.32 -15.66 -27.80
C VAL A 23 -3.78 -16.08 -27.97
N ASP A 24 -4.72 -15.16 -27.72
CA ASP A 24 -6.15 -15.42 -27.94
C ASP A 24 -6.43 -15.62 -29.43
N PRO A 25 -6.79 -16.82 -29.88
CA PRO A 25 -7.01 -17.10 -31.28
C PRO A 25 -8.28 -16.43 -31.83
N THR A 26 -9.17 -16.00 -30.96
CA THR A 26 -10.43 -15.31 -31.33
C THR A 26 -10.29 -13.81 -31.36
N ALA A 27 -9.15 -13.26 -30.92
CA ALA A 27 -8.92 -11.82 -30.90
C ALA A 27 -8.85 -11.22 -32.32
N PRO A 28 -9.22 -9.96 -32.50
CA PRO A 28 -8.95 -9.25 -33.76
C PRO A 28 -7.45 -9.29 -34.10
N VAL A 29 -7.11 -9.34 -35.38
CA VAL A 29 -5.72 -9.47 -35.85
C VAL A 29 -4.81 -8.36 -35.29
N ASN A 30 -5.33 -7.14 -35.20
CA ASN A 30 -4.60 -6.00 -34.65
C ASN A 30 -4.39 -6.04 -33.12
N LYS A 31 -4.87 -7.07 -32.45
CA LYS A 31 -4.67 -7.33 -31.00
C LYS A 31 -3.97 -8.66 -30.75
N ARG A 32 -3.39 -9.26 -31.77
CA ARG A 32 -2.64 -10.52 -31.66
C ARG A 32 -1.14 -10.23 -31.77
N PRO A 33 -0.38 -10.36 -30.68
CA PRO A 33 1.09 -10.36 -30.76
C PRO A 33 1.61 -11.62 -31.41
N SER A 34 2.85 -11.62 -31.86
CA SER A 34 3.56 -12.84 -32.24
C SER A 34 4.61 -13.18 -31.19
N ILE A 35 4.95 -14.48 -31.08
CA ILE A 35 5.86 -14.95 -30.03
C ILE A 35 7.08 -15.60 -30.72
N ASP A 36 8.26 -15.09 -30.39
CA ASP A 36 9.54 -15.63 -30.74
C ASP A 36 10.31 -16.07 -29.49
N VAL A 37 11.47 -16.69 -29.70
CA VAL A 37 12.38 -17.05 -28.62
C VAL A 37 13.75 -16.44 -28.97
N THR A 38 14.35 -15.78 -28.00
CA THR A 38 15.69 -15.20 -28.16
C THR A 38 16.78 -16.25 -28.24
N ASN A 39 17.99 -15.87 -28.63
CA ASN A 39 19.11 -16.80 -28.74
C ASN A 39 19.45 -17.51 -27.42
N ASN A 40 19.20 -16.87 -26.28
CA ASN A 40 19.40 -17.47 -24.95
C ASN A 40 18.12 -18.09 -24.34
N GLY A 41 17.10 -18.31 -25.16
CA GLY A 41 15.90 -19.06 -24.77
C GLY A 41 14.83 -18.28 -24.01
N ILE A 42 14.89 -16.95 -24.03
CA ILE A 42 13.87 -16.09 -23.39
C ILE A 42 12.71 -15.85 -24.36
N ASP A 43 11.50 -15.92 -23.86
CA ASP A 43 10.31 -15.61 -24.66
C ASP A 43 10.32 -14.14 -25.08
N GLN A 44 10.18 -13.91 -26.39
CA GLN A 44 10.10 -12.58 -26.98
C GLN A 44 8.69 -12.38 -27.54
N ILE A 45 7.93 -11.48 -26.93
CA ILE A 45 6.63 -11.09 -27.43
C ILE A 45 6.82 -9.89 -28.34
N ASN A 46 6.58 -10.08 -29.63
CA ASN A 46 6.46 -8.99 -30.59
C ASN A 46 5.05 -8.41 -30.44
N ILE A 47 4.97 -7.28 -29.74
CA ILE A 47 3.67 -6.65 -29.44
C ILE A 47 2.90 -6.29 -30.71
N ALA A 48 1.59 -6.28 -30.63
CA ALA A 48 0.72 -5.84 -31.71
C ALA A 48 0.97 -4.36 -32.04
N HIS A 49 0.75 -4.01 -33.31
CA HIS A 49 0.89 -2.63 -33.77
C HIS A 49 0.02 -1.69 -32.91
N PRO A 50 0.57 -0.60 -32.37
CA PRO A 50 -0.21 0.33 -31.57
C PRO A 50 -1.26 1.05 -32.42
N ASN A 51 -2.38 1.40 -31.80
CA ASN A 51 -3.41 2.23 -32.42
C ASN A 51 -2.94 3.70 -32.50
N ASN A 52 -3.80 4.57 -33.02
CA ASN A 52 -3.49 6.02 -33.18
C ASN A 52 -3.26 6.73 -31.83
N ALA A 53 -3.73 6.17 -30.72
CA ALA A 53 -3.48 6.67 -29.38
C ALA A 53 -2.14 6.18 -28.80
N GLY A 54 -1.37 5.38 -29.54
CA GLY A 54 -0.10 4.81 -29.10
C GLY A 54 -0.25 3.61 -28.17
N VAL A 55 -1.39 2.92 -28.19
CA VAL A 55 -1.70 1.78 -27.34
C VAL A 55 -1.55 0.47 -28.12
N SER A 56 -0.64 -0.39 -27.67
CA SER A 56 -0.54 -1.78 -28.15
C SER A 56 -1.37 -2.67 -27.23
N HIS A 57 -2.52 -3.11 -27.70
CA HIS A 57 -3.43 -3.97 -26.93
C HIS A 57 -3.26 -5.42 -27.37
N ASN A 58 -2.72 -6.24 -26.49
CA ASN A 58 -2.38 -7.64 -26.77
C ASN A 58 -3.32 -8.54 -25.96
N LEU A 59 -4.06 -9.40 -26.66
CA LEU A 59 -5.01 -10.31 -26.03
C LEU A 59 -4.43 -11.73 -25.97
N PHE A 60 -4.43 -12.28 -24.78
CA PHE A 60 -3.93 -13.62 -24.49
C PHE A 60 -5.03 -14.50 -23.91
N ASN A 61 -5.05 -15.76 -24.32
CA ASN A 61 -5.83 -16.77 -23.62
C ASN A 61 -5.13 -17.19 -22.32
N GLN A 62 -3.79 -17.22 -22.33
CA GLN A 62 -2.95 -17.49 -21.16
C GLN A 62 -1.68 -16.63 -21.23
N TYR A 63 -1.33 -16.01 -20.13
CA TYR A 63 -0.15 -15.13 -20.05
C TYR A 63 0.61 -15.36 -18.75
N ASN A 64 1.87 -15.79 -18.87
CA ASN A 64 2.78 -16.00 -17.75
C ASN A 64 4.19 -15.54 -18.11
N VAL A 65 5.02 -15.31 -17.09
CA VAL A 65 6.44 -15.04 -17.24
C VAL A 65 7.23 -16.10 -16.48
N ASN A 66 8.13 -16.80 -17.18
CA ASN A 66 9.01 -17.80 -16.60
C ASN A 66 10.10 -17.15 -15.72
N GLU A 67 10.78 -17.95 -14.91
CA GLU A 67 11.91 -17.48 -14.09
C GLU A 67 13.03 -16.85 -14.92
N SER A 68 13.23 -17.31 -16.15
CA SER A 68 14.22 -16.76 -17.08
C SER A 68 13.87 -15.36 -17.60
N GLY A 69 12.64 -14.93 -17.45
CA GLY A 69 12.16 -13.63 -17.87
C GLY A 69 11.45 -13.62 -19.21
N GLN A 70 11.11 -12.44 -19.68
CA GLN A 70 10.36 -12.21 -20.91
C GLN A 70 10.71 -10.85 -21.49
N ILE A 71 10.76 -10.76 -22.82
CA ILE A 71 10.92 -9.51 -23.55
C ILE A 71 9.57 -9.12 -24.18
N LEU A 72 9.19 -7.86 -23.99
CA LEU A 72 8.12 -7.21 -24.76
C LEU A 72 8.81 -6.31 -25.80
N ASN A 73 8.75 -6.71 -27.08
CA ASN A 73 9.52 -6.05 -28.13
C ASN A 73 8.80 -4.81 -28.67
N ASN A 74 9.25 -3.64 -28.20
CA ASN A 74 8.77 -2.32 -28.64
C ASN A 74 9.80 -1.61 -29.52
N SER A 75 10.48 -2.36 -30.39
CA SER A 75 11.47 -1.84 -31.34
C SER A 75 11.22 -2.41 -32.74
N SER A 76 11.20 -1.55 -33.74
CA SER A 76 11.12 -1.96 -35.15
C SER A 76 12.44 -2.46 -35.71
N THR A 77 13.55 -2.20 -35.02
CA THR A 77 14.90 -2.56 -35.46
C THR A 77 15.60 -3.45 -34.43
N ILE A 78 16.73 -4.03 -34.84
CA ILE A 78 17.60 -4.75 -33.91
C ILE A 78 17.94 -3.84 -32.74
N THR A 79 17.75 -4.35 -31.53
CA THR A 79 18.01 -3.59 -30.30
C THR A 79 18.67 -4.45 -29.22
N LYS A 80 19.35 -3.81 -28.30
CA LYS A 80 20.03 -4.47 -27.18
C LYS A 80 19.12 -4.49 -25.98
N THR A 81 19.05 -5.65 -25.33
CA THR A 81 18.30 -5.85 -24.08
C THR A 81 19.24 -6.27 -22.95
N LYS A 82 18.80 -6.06 -21.71
CA LYS A 82 19.53 -6.55 -20.53
C LYS A 82 19.38 -8.07 -20.37
N LEU A 83 18.17 -8.60 -20.61
CA LEU A 83 17.87 -10.01 -20.39
C LEU A 83 18.38 -10.92 -21.49
N ALA A 84 18.41 -10.47 -22.73
CA ALA A 84 18.64 -11.34 -23.91
C ALA A 84 19.73 -10.82 -24.85
N GLY A 85 20.46 -9.77 -24.51
CA GLY A 85 21.42 -9.14 -25.41
C GLY A 85 20.74 -8.56 -26.64
N GLN A 86 21.33 -8.70 -27.83
CA GLN A 86 20.74 -8.24 -29.08
C GLN A 86 19.57 -9.12 -29.48
N ILE A 87 18.46 -8.51 -29.87
CA ILE A 87 17.29 -9.17 -30.42
C ILE A 87 16.89 -8.57 -31.77
N THR A 88 16.15 -9.31 -32.55
CA THR A 88 15.58 -8.85 -33.81
C THR A 88 14.49 -7.79 -33.60
N GLY A 89 14.25 -6.95 -34.60
CA GLY A 89 13.14 -6.01 -34.56
C GLY A 89 11.78 -6.72 -34.57
N ASN A 90 10.76 -6.01 -34.07
CA ASN A 90 9.38 -6.47 -34.09
C ASN A 90 8.79 -6.28 -35.49
N PRO A 91 8.40 -7.35 -36.19
CA PRO A 91 7.85 -7.24 -37.54
C PRO A 91 6.48 -6.52 -37.59
N ASN A 92 5.80 -6.41 -36.46
CA ASN A 92 4.54 -5.67 -36.36
C ASN A 92 4.74 -4.14 -36.30
N LEU A 93 5.97 -3.66 -36.11
CA LEU A 93 6.33 -2.24 -35.98
C LEU A 93 7.19 -1.75 -37.18
N ASN A 94 6.92 -2.25 -38.39
CA ASN A 94 7.71 -1.97 -39.57
C ASN A 94 7.67 -0.51 -40.06
N ASP A 95 6.78 0.30 -39.50
CA ASP A 95 6.60 1.73 -39.79
C ASP A 95 7.22 2.65 -38.72
N ASN A 96 8.05 2.11 -37.82
CA ASN A 96 8.62 2.82 -36.66
C ASN A 96 7.60 3.41 -35.67
N HIS A 97 6.37 2.90 -35.69
CA HIS A 97 5.34 3.29 -34.74
C HIS A 97 5.45 2.46 -33.45
N ASN A 98 6.15 2.99 -32.46
CA ASN A 98 6.33 2.33 -31.17
C ASN A 98 5.16 2.66 -30.22
N ALA A 99 4.86 1.76 -29.30
CA ALA A 99 3.84 1.96 -28.29
C ALA A 99 4.32 2.92 -27.18
N ASN A 100 3.38 3.72 -26.67
CA ASN A 100 3.52 4.47 -25.43
C ASN A 100 2.94 3.71 -24.24
N LEU A 101 1.96 2.85 -24.51
CA LEU A 101 1.31 1.95 -23.56
C LEU A 101 1.19 0.56 -24.17
N ILE A 102 1.66 -0.44 -23.45
CA ILE A 102 1.50 -1.85 -23.77
C ILE A 102 0.51 -2.45 -22.77
N ILE A 103 -0.57 -3.06 -23.28
CA ILE A 103 -1.55 -3.76 -22.46
C ILE A 103 -1.50 -5.23 -22.83
N ASN A 104 -1.17 -6.07 -21.84
CA ASN A 104 -1.27 -7.53 -21.93
C ASN A 104 -2.50 -7.96 -21.12
N GLU A 105 -3.56 -8.27 -21.82
CA GLU A 105 -4.85 -8.60 -21.22
C GLU A 105 -5.19 -10.07 -21.47
N VAL A 106 -5.60 -10.77 -20.41
CA VAL A 106 -5.97 -12.18 -20.45
C VAL A 106 -7.48 -12.30 -20.60
N THR A 107 -7.91 -12.96 -21.66
CA THR A 107 -9.32 -13.26 -21.96
C THR A 107 -9.73 -14.64 -21.46
N GLY A 108 -8.77 -15.54 -21.22
CA GLY A 108 -9.00 -16.87 -20.67
C GLY A 108 -9.21 -16.83 -19.14
N ARG A 109 -9.32 -18.03 -18.56
CA ARG A 109 -9.66 -18.19 -17.14
C ARG A 109 -8.47 -18.55 -16.25
N SER A 110 -7.28 -18.71 -16.81
CA SER A 110 -6.07 -19.07 -16.06
C SER A 110 -5.44 -17.82 -15.43
N PRO A 111 -5.12 -17.83 -14.12
CA PRO A 111 -4.38 -16.75 -13.49
C PRO A 111 -2.99 -16.58 -14.12
N THR A 112 -2.47 -15.38 -14.04
CA THR A 112 -1.11 -15.02 -14.48
C THR A 112 -0.11 -15.25 -13.35
N ARG A 113 1.00 -15.93 -13.66
CA ARG A 113 2.14 -16.09 -12.76
C ARG A 113 3.35 -15.38 -13.34
N LEU A 114 3.88 -14.44 -12.59
CA LEU A 114 5.07 -13.65 -12.95
C LEU A 114 6.24 -14.13 -12.09
N LEU A 115 7.05 -15.04 -12.65
CA LEU A 115 8.14 -15.69 -11.91
C LEU A 115 9.53 -15.08 -12.19
N GLY A 116 9.61 -14.19 -13.16
CA GLY A 116 10.84 -13.54 -13.58
C GLY A 116 10.62 -12.12 -14.06
N TYR A 117 11.69 -11.50 -14.55
CA TYR A 117 11.65 -10.11 -15.04
C TYR A 117 11.00 -9.99 -16.39
N THR A 118 10.30 -8.89 -16.60
CA THR A 118 9.77 -8.45 -17.90
C THR A 118 10.51 -7.20 -18.34
N GLU A 119 11.13 -7.23 -19.52
CA GLU A 119 11.83 -6.08 -20.09
C GLU A 119 11.12 -5.58 -21.36
N ILE A 120 10.84 -4.28 -21.42
CA ILE A 120 10.43 -3.64 -22.67
C ILE A 120 11.70 -3.34 -23.48
N ALA A 121 11.81 -3.96 -24.65
CA ALA A 121 12.89 -3.68 -25.58
C ALA A 121 12.59 -2.44 -26.41
N GLY A 122 13.61 -1.63 -26.67
CA GLY A 122 13.47 -0.43 -27.49
C GLY A 122 12.89 0.75 -26.72
N LYS A 123 11.83 1.34 -27.26
CA LYS A 123 11.20 2.52 -26.64
C LYS A 123 10.57 2.17 -25.31
N GLN A 124 10.87 2.96 -24.30
CA GLN A 124 10.22 2.89 -22.99
C GLN A 124 8.71 3.12 -23.12
N ALA A 125 7.91 2.39 -22.36
CA ALA A 125 6.47 2.53 -22.36
C ALA A 125 5.86 2.21 -20.99
N ALA A 126 4.63 2.61 -20.77
CA ALA A 126 3.82 2.10 -19.68
C ALA A 126 3.34 0.67 -20.00
N LEU A 127 3.20 -0.14 -18.96
CA LEU A 127 2.74 -1.53 -19.08
C LEU A 127 1.54 -1.78 -18.16
N VAL A 128 0.49 -2.35 -18.71
CA VAL A 128 -0.64 -2.88 -17.95
C VAL A 128 -0.71 -4.38 -18.18
N ILE A 129 -0.69 -5.15 -17.09
CA ILE A 129 -1.04 -6.57 -17.10
C ILE A 129 -2.41 -6.69 -16.46
N ALA A 130 -3.40 -7.12 -17.24
CA ALA A 130 -4.79 -7.22 -16.81
C ALA A 130 -5.26 -8.66 -16.89
N ASN A 131 -5.60 -9.24 -15.74
CA ASN A 131 -6.15 -10.61 -15.67
C ASN A 131 -7.21 -10.70 -14.56
N PRO A 132 -8.51 -10.78 -14.92
CA PRO A 132 -9.58 -10.92 -13.92
C PRO A 132 -9.44 -12.14 -13.03
N SER A 133 -8.76 -13.20 -13.48
CA SER A 133 -8.58 -14.45 -12.75
C SER A 133 -7.48 -14.38 -11.67
N GLY A 134 -6.71 -13.31 -11.64
CA GLY A 134 -5.66 -13.08 -10.65
C GLY A 134 -4.26 -12.97 -11.24
N ILE A 135 -3.37 -12.39 -10.45
CA ILE A 135 -1.95 -12.19 -10.78
C ILE A 135 -1.12 -12.56 -9.56
N THR A 136 -0.16 -13.47 -9.72
CA THR A 136 0.81 -13.80 -8.69
C THR A 136 2.21 -13.39 -9.14
N CYS A 137 2.89 -12.61 -8.32
CA CYS A 137 4.28 -12.23 -8.50
C CYS A 137 5.16 -13.00 -7.50
N ALA A 138 6.02 -13.86 -8.02
CA ALA A 138 6.95 -14.66 -7.22
C ALA A 138 8.34 -14.60 -7.86
N GLY A 139 9.02 -13.46 -7.72
CA GLY A 139 10.29 -13.14 -8.35
C GLY A 139 10.16 -12.20 -9.55
N CYS A 140 9.06 -11.48 -9.67
CA CYS A 140 8.84 -10.54 -10.76
C CYS A 140 9.63 -9.25 -10.58
N GLY A 141 9.90 -8.60 -11.69
CA GLY A 141 10.49 -7.27 -11.80
C GLY A 141 10.26 -6.74 -13.20
N PHE A 142 10.49 -5.46 -13.41
CA PHE A 142 10.21 -4.82 -14.69
C PHE A 142 11.35 -3.87 -15.06
N VAL A 143 11.72 -3.87 -16.32
CA VAL A 143 12.81 -3.07 -16.86
C VAL A 143 12.27 -2.24 -18.03
N ASN A 144 12.64 -0.97 -18.05
CA ASN A 144 12.29 -0.02 -19.12
C ASN A 144 10.78 0.29 -19.20
N THR A 145 10.08 0.25 -18.07
CA THR A 145 8.70 0.74 -17.93
C THR A 145 8.68 2.13 -17.33
N THR A 146 7.77 2.97 -17.78
CA THR A 146 7.50 4.29 -17.16
C THR A 146 6.52 4.18 -16.01
N ARG A 147 5.59 3.25 -16.11
CA ARG A 147 4.56 2.92 -15.14
C ARG A 147 4.16 1.46 -15.36
N THR A 148 4.09 0.70 -14.30
CA THR A 148 3.63 -0.70 -14.36
C THR A 148 2.36 -0.84 -13.55
N SER A 149 1.30 -1.38 -14.15
CA SER A 149 0.01 -1.62 -13.49
C SER A 149 -0.32 -3.11 -13.53
N LEU A 150 -0.57 -3.69 -12.36
CA LEU A 150 -1.04 -5.06 -12.19
C LEU A 150 -2.51 -5.00 -11.79
N ALA A 151 -3.41 -5.42 -12.67
CA ALA A 151 -4.85 -5.21 -12.50
C ALA A 151 -5.64 -6.52 -12.67
N THR A 152 -6.49 -6.85 -11.71
CA THR A 152 -7.40 -8.00 -11.83
C THR A 152 -8.76 -7.56 -12.38
N GLY A 153 -8.76 -7.07 -13.61
CA GLY A 153 -9.96 -6.54 -14.23
C GLY A 153 -9.90 -6.49 -15.74
N LYS A 154 -10.94 -5.92 -16.31
CA LYS A 154 -11.10 -5.73 -17.74
C LYS A 154 -10.89 -4.26 -18.14
N THR A 155 -10.15 -4.06 -19.20
CA THR A 155 -9.85 -2.74 -19.74
C THR A 155 -11.04 -2.18 -20.52
N GLN A 156 -11.23 -0.86 -20.43
CA GLN A 156 -12.22 -0.10 -21.17
C GLN A 156 -11.54 1.07 -21.87
N PHE A 157 -11.92 1.30 -23.13
CA PHE A 157 -11.31 2.33 -23.97
C PHE A 157 -12.31 3.43 -24.32
N ASP A 158 -11.80 4.62 -24.55
CA ASP A 158 -12.58 5.70 -25.15
C ASP A 158 -12.73 5.51 -26.68
N GLN A 159 -13.45 6.41 -27.33
CA GLN A 159 -13.68 6.35 -28.78
C GLN A 159 -12.40 6.53 -29.61
N GLU A 160 -11.38 7.16 -29.04
CA GLU A 160 -10.09 7.40 -29.68
C GLU A 160 -9.08 6.27 -29.45
N GLY A 161 -9.44 5.29 -28.62
CA GLY A 161 -8.60 4.14 -28.32
C GLY A 161 -7.64 4.32 -27.15
N HIS A 162 -7.80 5.35 -26.34
CA HIS A 162 -7.07 5.49 -25.08
C HIS A 162 -7.65 4.57 -24.01
N LEU A 163 -6.78 4.01 -23.16
CA LEU A 163 -7.22 3.29 -21.98
C LEU A 163 -7.89 4.25 -21.01
N GLN A 164 -9.19 4.12 -20.83
CA GLN A 164 -10.00 5.00 -19.99
C GLN A 164 -10.11 4.47 -18.57
N SER A 165 -10.51 3.21 -18.42
CA SER A 165 -10.75 2.60 -17.11
C SER A 165 -10.45 1.11 -17.10
N ILE A 166 -10.33 0.57 -15.88
CA ILE A 166 -10.22 -0.86 -15.63
C ILE A 166 -11.31 -1.23 -14.61
N ASN A 167 -12.17 -2.17 -15.00
CA ASN A 167 -13.28 -2.61 -14.16
C ASN A 167 -12.84 -3.80 -13.30
N ILE A 168 -12.82 -3.61 -11.99
CA ILE A 168 -12.44 -4.61 -11.00
C ILE A 168 -13.71 -5.15 -10.32
N ASN A 169 -14.05 -6.40 -10.55
CA ASN A 169 -15.16 -7.07 -9.90
C ASN A 169 -14.71 -8.03 -8.80
N ASP A 170 -13.58 -8.70 -9.02
CA ASP A 170 -13.03 -9.69 -8.12
C ASP A 170 -11.52 -9.83 -8.38
N GLY A 171 -10.91 -10.86 -7.85
CA GLY A 171 -9.52 -11.21 -8.09
C GLY A 171 -8.55 -10.74 -7.03
N GLU A 172 -7.37 -11.34 -7.08
CA GLU A 172 -6.29 -11.09 -6.14
C GLU A 172 -4.98 -10.86 -6.88
N VAL A 173 -4.24 -9.83 -6.48
CA VAL A 173 -2.82 -9.71 -6.76
C VAL A 173 -2.06 -10.22 -5.54
N ALA A 174 -1.24 -11.24 -5.72
CA ALA A 174 -0.46 -11.85 -4.65
C ALA A 174 1.04 -11.73 -4.91
N PHE A 175 1.78 -11.41 -3.86
CA PHE A 175 3.25 -11.43 -3.86
C PHE A 175 3.70 -12.56 -2.95
N GLU A 176 4.38 -13.55 -3.51
CA GLU A 176 4.80 -14.77 -2.83
C GLU A 176 6.30 -15.01 -3.00
N GLY A 177 6.88 -15.85 -2.17
CA GLY A 177 8.27 -16.29 -2.28
C GLY A 177 9.26 -15.13 -2.35
N LYS A 178 9.94 -14.98 -3.47
CA LYS A 178 10.88 -13.87 -3.72
C LYS A 178 10.21 -12.50 -3.85
N GLY A 179 8.88 -12.47 -3.95
CA GLY A 179 8.12 -11.24 -4.07
C GLY A 179 8.34 -10.52 -5.40
N GLY A 180 8.39 -9.19 -5.35
CA GLY A 180 8.56 -8.35 -6.53
C GLY A 180 9.60 -7.25 -6.33
N ASN A 181 10.43 -7.06 -7.35
CA ASN A 181 11.41 -5.99 -7.39
C ASN A 181 10.99 -4.93 -8.42
N PHE A 182 10.52 -3.80 -7.91
CA PHE A 182 10.10 -2.65 -8.73
C PHE A 182 11.02 -1.44 -8.53
N ALA A 183 12.28 -1.68 -8.16
CA ALA A 183 13.25 -0.61 -7.89
C ALA A 183 13.51 0.29 -9.11
N GLU A 184 13.41 -0.25 -10.32
CA GLU A 184 13.58 0.48 -11.59
C GLU A 184 12.25 0.98 -12.17
N VAL A 185 11.13 0.79 -11.49
CA VAL A 185 9.79 1.19 -11.94
C VAL A 185 9.41 2.51 -11.26
N PRO A 186 9.28 3.62 -12.01
CA PRO A 186 8.94 4.91 -11.42
C PRO A 186 7.60 4.92 -10.69
N VAL A 187 6.59 4.25 -11.26
CA VAL A 187 5.25 4.13 -10.67
C VAL A 187 4.77 2.69 -10.79
N LEU A 188 4.43 2.10 -9.65
CA LEU A 188 3.77 0.79 -9.57
C LEU A 188 2.33 1.00 -9.12
N ASP A 189 1.36 0.56 -9.94
CA ASP A 189 -0.04 0.48 -9.57
C ASP A 189 -0.43 -0.98 -9.34
N ILE A 190 -1.04 -1.24 -8.20
CA ILE A 190 -1.66 -2.54 -7.89
C ILE A 190 -3.17 -2.28 -7.76
N ILE A 191 -3.95 -2.84 -8.68
CA ILE A 191 -5.37 -2.53 -8.83
C ILE A 191 -6.14 -3.85 -8.80
N SER A 192 -6.77 -4.16 -7.66
CA SER A 192 -7.38 -5.47 -7.45
C SER A 192 -8.44 -5.39 -6.37
N ARG A 193 -9.35 -6.35 -6.32
CA ARG A 193 -10.27 -6.44 -5.19
C ARG A 193 -9.53 -6.76 -3.90
N LYS A 194 -8.54 -7.68 -3.98
CA LYS A 194 -7.71 -8.09 -2.85
C LYS A 194 -6.24 -8.08 -3.24
N VAL A 195 -5.39 -7.68 -2.31
CA VAL A 195 -3.92 -7.69 -2.43
C VAL A 195 -3.34 -8.45 -1.24
N ARG A 196 -2.59 -9.51 -1.53
CA ARG A 196 -1.96 -10.36 -0.51
C ARG A 196 -0.44 -10.27 -0.66
N ILE A 197 0.24 -9.89 0.41
CA ILE A 197 1.68 -9.66 0.42
C ILE A 197 2.31 -10.65 1.40
N GLU A 198 2.85 -11.75 0.86
CA GLU A 198 3.52 -12.82 1.61
C GLU A 198 5.03 -12.88 1.32
N GLY A 199 5.51 -12.09 0.38
CA GLY A 199 6.91 -11.92 0.05
C GLY A 199 7.30 -10.44 0.04
N PRO A 200 8.59 -10.13 -0.11
CA PRO A 200 9.06 -8.73 -0.12
C PRO A 200 8.66 -8.03 -1.41
N VAL A 201 8.20 -6.81 -1.29
CA VAL A 201 7.92 -5.89 -2.40
C VAL A 201 8.70 -4.61 -2.17
N ASN A 202 9.50 -4.20 -3.15
CA ASN A 202 10.18 -2.92 -3.11
C ASN A 202 9.91 -2.11 -4.37
N GLY A 203 9.84 -0.80 -4.23
CA GLY A 203 9.56 0.09 -5.34
C GLY A 203 9.85 1.55 -5.01
N GLN A 204 9.48 2.42 -5.93
CA GLN A 204 9.60 3.86 -5.78
C GLN A 204 8.26 4.45 -5.35
N ASP A 205 7.42 4.84 -6.30
CA ASP A 205 6.06 5.32 -6.03
C ASP A 205 5.10 4.14 -6.17
N ILE A 206 4.55 3.67 -5.05
CA ILE A 206 3.67 2.51 -5.00
C ILE A 206 2.27 2.97 -4.65
N LYS A 207 1.31 2.58 -5.51
CA LYS A 207 -0.12 2.83 -5.29
C LYS A 207 -0.87 1.52 -5.27
N ILE A 208 -1.65 1.29 -4.22
CA ILE A 208 -2.56 0.16 -4.11
C ILE A 208 -3.98 0.70 -4.10
N THR A 209 -4.79 0.24 -5.03
CA THR A 209 -6.23 0.52 -5.07
C THR A 209 -6.96 -0.81 -4.97
N ALA A 210 -7.52 -1.08 -3.79
CA ALA A 210 -8.19 -2.34 -3.48
C ALA A 210 -9.71 -2.15 -3.40
N GLY A 211 -10.44 -3.21 -3.71
CA GLY A 211 -11.90 -3.22 -3.70
C GLY A 211 -12.50 -3.41 -5.08
N ARG A 212 -13.83 -3.54 -5.12
CA ARG A 212 -14.59 -3.59 -6.37
C ARG A 212 -14.76 -2.17 -6.91
N ASN A 213 -13.97 -1.86 -7.93
CA ASN A 213 -13.83 -0.49 -8.43
C ASN A 213 -13.97 -0.40 -9.93
N ILE A 214 -14.37 0.77 -10.40
CA ILE A 214 -14.04 1.29 -11.72
C ILE A 214 -12.84 2.23 -11.52
N TYR A 215 -11.68 1.79 -11.99
CA TYR A 215 -10.43 2.53 -11.85
C TYR A 215 -10.20 3.41 -13.07
N ASP A 216 -10.08 4.72 -12.84
CA ASP A 216 -9.70 5.69 -13.88
C ASP A 216 -8.18 5.62 -14.08
N TYR A 217 -7.78 5.08 -15.23
CA TYR A 217 -6.35 4.87 -15.51
C TYR A 217 -5.57 6.17 -15.68
N VAL A 218 -6.19 7.18 -16.27
CA VAL A 218 -5.52 8.48 -16.54
C VAL A 218 -5.30 9.25 -15.25
N ASN A 219 -6.34 9.36 -14.42
CA ASN A 219 -6.31 10.17 -13.20
C ASN A 219 -5.84 9.40 -11.96
N GLY A 220 -5.77 8.07 -12.02
CA GLY A 220 -5.38 7.22 -10.89
C GLY A 220 -6.39 7.22 -9.75
N THR A 221 -7.66 7.49 -10.04
CA THR A 221 -8.76 7.52 -9.06
C THR A 221 -9.67 6.31 -9.26
N ALA A 222 -10.43 5.98 -8.22
CA ALA A 222 -11.34 4.84 -8.25
C ALA A 222 -12.72 5.22 -7.76
N THR A 223 -13.73 4.66 -8.42
CA THR A 223 -15.13 4.75 -7.99
C THR A 223 -15.60 3.36 -7.57
N ALA A 224 -16.11 3.24 -6.35
CA ALA A 224 -16.64 1.97 -5.86
C ALA A 224 -17.82 1.51 -6.70
N GLN A 225 -17.83 0.23 -7.06
CA GLN A 225 -18.97 -0.39 -7.70
C GLN A 225 -20.06 -0.68 -6.66
N LYS A 226 -21.30 -0.79 -7.12
CA LYS A 226 -22.41 -1.21 -6.26
C LYS A 226 -22.11 -2.60 -5.68
N PRO A 227 -22.44 -2.85 -4.39
CA PRO A 227 -22.33 -4.19 -3.82
C PRO A 227 -23.10 -5.22 -4.64
N ASP A 228 -22.53 -6.41 -4.76
CA ASP A 228 -23.16 -7.57 -5.35
C ASP A 228 -23.29 -8.70 -4.30
N ASN A 229 -23.69 -9.91 -4.73
CA ASN A 229 -23.83 -11.07 -3.85
C ASN A 229 -22.50 -11.76 -3.53
N SER A 230 -21.36 -11.28 -4.07
CA SER A 230 -20.06 -11.86 -3.77
C SER A 230 -19.60 -11.52 -2.35
N GLN A 231 -18.85 -12.44 -1.76
CA GLN A 231 -18.32 -12.25 -0.41
C GLN A 231 -17.21 -11.19 -0.42
N ARG A 232 -17.41 -10.13 0.36
CA ARG A 232 -16.39 -9.11 0.59
C ARG A 232 -15.23 -9.69 1.40
N PRO A 233 -13.97 -9.43 1.03
CA PRO A 233 -12.83 -9.80 1.87
C PRO A 233 -12.86 -9.00 3.19
N GLU A 234 -12.51 -9.64 4.29
CA GLU A 234 -12.32 -8.95 5.57
C GLU A 234 -11.16 -7.95 5.48
N PHE A 235 -10.04 -8.39 4.88
CA PHE A 235 -8.88 -7.56 4.58
C PHE A 235 -8.63 -7.53 3.08
N ALA A 236 -8.83 -6.37 2.48
CA ALA A 236 -8.55 -6.17 1.05
C ALA A 236 -7.05 -6.02 0.78
N ILE A 237 -6.27 -5.54 1.76
CA ILE A 237 -4.82 -5.53 1.74
C ILE A 237 -4.35 -6.34 2.94
N ASP A 238 -3.61 -7.40 2.70
CA ASP A 238 -3.22 -8.38 3.71
C ASP A 238 -1.73 -8.72 3.60
N THR A 239 -0.95 -8.26 4.57
CA THR A 239 0.50 -8.50 4.65
C THR A 239 0.78 -9.51 5.73
N SER A 240 1.37 -10.66 5.38
CA SER A 240 1.75 -11.70 6.33
C SER A 240 3.03 -11.31 7.10
N VAL A 241 3.39 -12.11 8.10
CA VAL A 241 4.61 -11.91 8.92
C VAL A 241 5.89 -11.89 8.07
N LEU A 242 5.94 -12.70 7.01
CA LEU A 242 7.08 -12.75 6.07
C LEU A 242 6.93 -11.74 4.93
N GLY A 243 5.77 -11.12 4.80
CA GLY A 243 5.50 -10.12 3.79
C GLY A 243 5.99 -8.73 4.19
N GLY A 244 6.32 -7.94 3.21
CA GLY A 244 6.73 -6.57 3.44
C GLY A 244 6.68 -5.76 2.17
N MET A 245 6.39 -4.47 2.32
CA MET A 245 6.41 -3.52 1.23
C MET A 245 7.23 -2.31 1.64
N THR A 246 8.22 -1.99 0.83
CA THR A 246 9.01 -0.76 0.99
C THR A 246 9.00 0.03 -0.31
N GLY A 247 8.80 1.32 -0.21
CA GLY A 247 8.82 2.23 -1.34
C GLY A 247 9.16 3.63 -0.89
N ASN A 248 9.54 4.50 -1.83
CA ASN A 248 9.78 5.90 -1.49
C ASN A 248 8.50 6.56 -0.99
N HIS A 249 7.40 6.34 -1.72
CA HIS A 249 6.04 6.74 -1.35
C HIS A 249 5.12 5.54 -1.45
N ILE A 250 4.20 5.41 -0.50
CA ILE A 250 3.18 4.37 -0.52
C ILE A 250 1.81 5.01 -0.32
N GLN A 251 0.92 4.80 -1.27
CA GLN A 251 -0.47 5.20 -1.17
C GLN A 251 -1.36 3.97 -1.24
N MET A 252 -2.22 3.79 -0.27
CA MET A 252 -3.18 2.69 -0.20
C MET A 252 -4.58 3.24 -0.09
N MET A 253 -5.46 2.76 -0.95
CA MET A 253 -6.88 3.06 -0.91
C MET A 253 -7.67 1.76 -0.97
N VAL A 254 -8.49 1.52 0.04
CA VAL A 254 -9.47 0.44 0.04
C VAL A 254 -10.84 1.06 -0.15
N ASN A 255 -11.40 0.88 -1.34
CA ASN A 255 -12.63 1.55 -1.76
C ASN A 255 -13.83 0.58 -1.78
N GLU A 256 -13.82 -0.42 -0.93
CA GLU A 256 -14.95 -1.33 -0.69
C GLU A 256 -15.35 -1.21 0.78
N LYS A 257 -16.59 -0.78 1.04
CA LYS A 257 -17.07 -0.51 2.39
C LYS A 257 -16.92 -1.73 3.29
N GLY A 258 -16.29 -1.54 4.44
CA GLY A 258 -16.08 -2.56 5.46
C GLY A 258 -14.87 -3.48 5.22
N ALA A 259 -14.22 -3.42 4.06
CA ALA A 259 -12.97 -4.13 3.81
C ALA A 259 -11.80 -3.38 4.46
N GLY A 260 -10.92 -4.12 5.12
CA GLY A 260 -9.84 -3.55 5.91
C GLY A 260 -8.44 -3.80 5.37
N VAL A 261 -7.47 -3.48 6.20
CA VAL A 261 -6.04 -3.65 5.96
C VAL A 261 -5.41 -4.36 7.16
N ARG A 262 -4.70 -5.46 6.93
CA ARG A 262 -3.91 -6.16 7.95
C ARG A 262 -2.43 -6.08 7.62
N VAL A 263 -1.63 -5.70 8.62
CA VAL A 263 -0.18 -5.64 8.52
C VAL A 263 0.42 -6.46 9.65
N ASP A 264 0.72 -7.73 9.37
CA ASP A 264 1.46 -8.62 10.29
C ASP A 264 2.98 -8.54 10.04
N GLY A 265 3.38 -8.13 8.84
CA GLY A 265 4.75 -7.85 8.46
C GLY A 265 5.10 -6.37 8.54
N ARG A 266 5.72 -5.85 7.48
CA ARG A 266 6.20 -4.46 7.46
C ARG A 266 5.71 -3.72 6.22
N MET A 267 5.20 -2.53 6.42
CA MET A 267 4.95 -1.55 5.37
C MET A 267 5.67 -0.25 5.70
N ALA A 268 6.59 0.19 4.85
CA ALA A 268 7.41 1.36 5.13
C ALA A 268 7.63 2.23 3.89
N SER A 269 7.32 3.52 3.99
CA SER A 269 7.84 4.50 3.05
C SER A 269 9.23 4.94 3.51
N THR A 270 10.20 4.93 2.59
CA THR A 270 11.62 5.09 2.92
C THR A 270 12.18 6.46 2.60
N ALA A 271 11.47 7.28 1.86
CA ALA A 271 11.88 8.63 1.49
C ALA A 271 10.77 9.67 1.61
N GLY A 272 9.52 9.26 1.48
CA GLY A 272 8.38 10.16 1.43
C GLY A 272 7.23 9.74 2.34
N ASP A 273 6.03 10.07 1.91
CA ASP A 273 4.82 9.90 2.68
C ASP A 273 4.22 8.50 2.53
N MET A 274 3.45 8.12 3.55
CA MET A 274 2.51 7.02 3.49
C MET A 274 1.10 7.56 3.69
N GLN A 275 0.20 7.18 2.80
CA GLN A 275 -1.21 7.53 2.88
C GLN A 275 -2.04 6.25 2.87
N LEU A 276 -3.02 6.17 3.75
CA LEU A 276 -3.95 5.06 3.82
C LEU A 276 -5.37 5.58 4.03
N THR A 277 -6.26 5.18 3.14
CA THR A 277 -7.71 5.42 3.28
C THR A 277 -8.44 4.09 3.17
N ALA A 278 -9.21 3.75 4.18
CA ALA A 278 -10.05 2.55 4.18
C ALA A 278 -11.29 2.77 5.03
N ASP A 279 -12.40 2.17 4.63
CA ASP A 279 -13.66 2.21 5.36
C ASP A 279 -13.93 0.87 6.07
N GLY A 280 -12.87 0.31 6.64
CA GLY A 280 -12.87 -0.94 7.39
C GLY A 280 -11.84 -0.89 8.51
N LYS A 281 -11.41 -2.06 8.99
CA LYS A 281 -10.45 -2.19 10.08
C LYS A 281 -9.01 -2.09 9.56
N LEU A 282 -8.17 -1.32 10.26
CA LEU A 282 -6.71 -1.41 10.17
C LEU A 282 -6.21 -2.20 11.38
N LEU A 283 -5.67 -3.37 11.12
CA LEU A 283 -5.07 -4.25 12.13
C LEU A 283 -3.56 -4.29 11.92
N ILE A 284 -2.80 -3.73 12.85
CA ILE A 284 -1.32 -3.71 12.82
C ILE A 284 -0.81 -4.62 13.93
N ASN A 285 -0.20 -5.73 13.55
CA ASN A 285 0.55 -6.60 14.45
C ASN A 285 2.07 -6.46 14.23
N GLY A 286 2.46 -6.03 13.04
CA GLY A 286 3.83 -5.72 12.66
C GLY A 286 4.15 -4.23 12.71
N GLU A 287 4.58 -3.67 11.59
CA GLU A 287 5.01 -2.28 11.50
C GLU A 287 4.42 -1.58 10.28
N MET A 288 3.90 -0.38 10.49
CA MET A 288 3.54 0.57 9.45
C MET A 288 4.23 1.90 9.74
N SER A 289 5.17 2.32 8.89
CA SER A 289 6.01 3.49 9.14
C SER A 289 6.24 4.34 7.89
N ALA A 290 6.37 5.65 8.11
CA ALA A 290 6.71 6.60 7.07
C ALA A 290 7.98 7.37 7.43
N ARG A 291 8.90 7.48 6.48
CA ARG A 291 10.09 8.33 6.63
C ARG A 291 9.73 9.81 6.72
N ASN A 292 8.64 10.20 6.12
CA ASN A 292 8.12 11.56 6.10
C ASN A 292 6.79 11.61 6.88
N ASN A 293 5.69 11.92 6.22
CA ASN A 293 4.38 12.02 6.85
C ASN A 293 3.60 10.71 6.71
N LEU A 294 2.86 10.36 7.76
CA LEU A 294 1.88 9.28 7.72
C LEU A 294 0.49 9.87 7.94
N HIS A 295 -0.36 9.73 6.93
CA HIS A 295 -1.76 10.14 6.96
C HIS A 295 -2.65 8.92 6.78
N ALA A 296 -3.49 8.65 7.77
CA ALA A 296 -4.42 7.53 7.73
C ALA A 296 -5.84 7.98 8.09
N LYS A 297 -6.80 7.55 7.29
CA LYS A 297 -8.23 7.74 7.52
C LYS A 297 -8.91 6.38 7.44
N ILE A 298 -9.33 5.87 8.59
CA ILE A 298 -9.76 4.48 8.77
C ILE A 298 -11.03 4.47 9.60
N ASP A 299 -11.83 3.41 9.52
CA ASP A 299 -12.98 3.24 10.42
C ASP A 299 -12.52 2.78 11.80
N ILE A 300 -11.88 1.64 11.90
CA ILE A 300 -11.44 1.04 13.17
C ILE A 300 -9.93 0.78 13.10
N VAL A 301 -9.19 1.25 14.11
CA VAL A 301 -7.75 0.95 14.22
C VAL A 301 -7.50 0.08 15.46
N GLU A 302 -6.87 -1.08 15.25
CA GLU A 302 -6.32 -1.93 16.29
C GLU A 302 -4.82 -2.07 16.06
N ASN A 303 -4.02 -1.53 16.96
CA ASN A 303 -2.57 -1.58 16.88
C ASN A 303 -1.98 -2.35 18.06
N THR A 304 -1.35 -3.49 17.76
CA THR A 304 -0.55 -4.26 18.72
C THR A 304 0.96 -4.18 18.40
N GLY A 305 1.28 -3.67 17.21
CA GLY A 305 2.65 -3.48 16.74
C GLY A 305 3.10 -2.02 16.82
N THR A 306 3.57 -1.49 15.71
CA THR A 306 4.09 -0.10 15.64
C THR A 306 3.49 0.65 14.47
N ILE A 307 2.97 1.85 14.75
CA ILE A 307 2.63 2.87 13.76
C ILE A 307 3.57 4.03 13.99
N GLY A 308 4.33 4.44 12.98
CA GLY A 308 5.34 5.48 13.13
C GLY A 308 5.43 6.46 11.97
N ALA A 309 5.78 7.70 12.27
CA ALA A 309 6.13 8.72 11.29
C ALA A 309 7.38 9.46 11.76
N ASP A 310 8.35 9.67 10.87
CA ASP A 310 9.55 10.43 11.22
C ASP A 310 9.32 11.95 11.14
N LYS A 311 8.23 12.39 10.51
CA LYS A 311 7.78 13.78 10.54
C LYS A 311 6.40 13.86 11.16
N GLN A 312 5.36 14.05 10.41
CA GLN A 312 4.01 14.27 10.91
C GLN A 312 3.16 13.01 10.88
N LEU A 313 2.48 12.74 11.98
CA LEU A 313 1.44 11.72 12.09
C LEU A 313 0.07 12.40 12.13
N SER A 314 -0.81 12.00 11.23
CA SER A 314 -2.21 12.37 11.22
C SER A 314 -3.05 11.09 11.08
N LEU A 315 -3.72 10.71 12.16
CA LEU A 315 -4.59 9.53 12.21
C LEU A 315 -6.01 9.96 12.51
N GLN A 316 -6.91 9.62 11.61
CA GLN A 316 -8.33 9.87 11.75
C GLN A 316 -9.08 8.53 11.71
N ALA A 317 -9.87 8.25 12.75
CA ALA A 317 -10.62 7.00 12.87
C ALA A 317 -11.91 7.19 13.64
N ASN A 318 -12.82 6.24 13.53
CA ASN A 318 -14.00 6.20 14.40
C ASN A 318 -13.65 5.60 15.77
N SER A 319 -12.79 4.58 15.81
CA SER A 319 -12.26 4.05 17.05
C SER A 319 -10.79 3.66 16.93
N LEU A 320 -10.06 3.76 18.04
CA LEU A 320 -8.65 3.37 18.13
C LEU A 320 -8.43 2.58 19.42
N THR A 321 -7.89 1.38 19.27
CA THR A 321 -7.34 0.57 20.36
C THR A 321 -5.86 0.38 20.13
N ASN A 322 -5.04 0.90 21.03
CA ASN A 322 -3.59 0.79 20.96
C ASN A 322 -3.03 0.03 22.16
N SER A 323 -2.49 -1.15 21.93
CA SER A 323 -1.70 -1.90 22.92
C SER A 323 -0.20 -1.96 22.56
N GLY A 324 0.15 -1.49 21.36
CA GLY A 324 1.51 -1.38 20.86
C GLY A 324 2.07 0.04 21.00
N LYS A 325 2.72 0.51 19.93
CA LYS A 325 3.35 1.82 19.87
C LYS A 325 2.82 2.66 18.73
N ILE A 326 2.52 3.90 19.02
CA ILE A 326 2.24 4.95 18.03
C ILE A 326 3.27 6.04 18.27
N ILE A 327 4.16 6.30 17.30
CA ILE A 327 5.33 7.16 17.49
C ILE A 327 5.40 8.20 16.36
N ALA A 328 5.50 9.46 16.72
CA ALA A 328 5.77 10.56 15.80
C ALA A 328 7.05 11.29 16.21
N ASN A 329 8.09 11.23 15.38
CA ASN A 329 9.44 11.68 15.72
C ASN A 329 9.79 13.08 15.21
N GLY A 330 8.94 13.69 14.39
CA GLY A 330 9.22 14.99 13.78
C GLY A 330 8.86 16.19 14.68
N ASN A 331 9.11 17.38 14.17
CA ASN A 331 8.85 18.63 14.87
C ASN A 331 7.49 19.26 14.51
N ASP A 332 6.74 18.66 13.60
CA ASP A 332 5.43 19.14 13.20
C ASP A 332 4.35 18.65 14.16
N ARG A 333 3.26 19.39 14.27
CA ARG A 333 2.12 19.01 15.10
C ARG A 333 1.57 17.66 14.65
N ASN A 334 1.38 16.77 15.61
CA ASN A 334 0.78 15.44 15.41
C ASN A 334 -0.69 15.44 15.87
N GLN A 335 -1.51 14.68 15.19
CA GLN A 335 -2.94 14.68 15.40
C GLN A 335 -3.51 13.27 15.41
N LEU A 336 -4.25 12.95 16.47
CA LEU A 336 -5.12 11.77 16.55
C LEU A 336 -6.56 12.26 16.72
N SER A 337 -7.38 12.08 15.69
CA SER A 337 -8.79 12.49 15.68
C SER A 337 -9.67 11.26 15.66
N ILE A 338 -10.21 10.90 16.82
CA ILE A 338 -11.03 9.71 17.01
C ILE A 338 -12.47 10.16 17.28
N ARG A 339 -13.41 9.71 16.46
CA ARG A 339 -14.81 10.14 16.63
C ARG A 339 -15.44 9.57 17.90
N ASP A 340 -15.24 8.27 18.16
CA ASP A 340 -15.89 7.58 19.24
C ASP A 340 -14.91 7.28 20.39
N ASN A 341 -14.31 6.11 20.44
CA ASN A 341 -13.53 5.65 21.58
C ASN A 341 -12.04 5.51 21.23
N LEU A 342 -11.20 6.03 22.11
CA LEU A 342 -9.77 5.76 22.16
C LEU A 342 -9.45 4.99 23.42
N THR A 343 -8.88 3.78 23.28
CA THR A 343 -8.37 2.97 24.38
C THR A 343 -6.89 2.76 24.19
N ASN A 344 -6.08 3.19 25.16
CA ASN A 344 -4.64 3.04 25.11
C ASN A 344 -4.12 2.25 26.31
N SER A 345 -3.57 1.09 26.05
CA SER A 345 -2.80 0.28 27.02
C SER A 345 -1.31 0.20 26.68
N GLY A 346 -0.91 0.74 25.52
CA GLY A 346 0.45 0.84 25.05
C GLY A 346 1.01 2.25 25.15
N SER A 347 1.79 2.65 24.15
CA SER A 347 2.45 3.95 24.11
C SER A 347 2.00 4.78 22.92
N ILE A 348 1.68 6.04 23.18
CA ILE A 348 1.47 7.08 22.16
C ILE A 348 2.48 8.19 22.48
N LEU A 349 3.49 8.34 21.61
CA LEU A 349 4.63 9.21 21.84
C LEU A 349 4.78 10.21 20.70
N SER A 350 4.91 11.50 21.04
CA SER A 350 5.11 12.57 20.07
C SER A 350 6.31 13.42 20.47
N GLN A 351 7.22 13.69 19.54
CA GLN A 351 8.33 14.63 19.74
C GLN A 351 7.87 16.09 19.61
N ALA A 352 6.80 16.33 18.87
CA ALA A 352 6.19 17.65 18.74
C ALA A 352 4.90 17.73 19.55
N GLU A 353 4.20 18.84 19.41
CA GLU A 353 2.85 19.01 19.96
C GLU A 353 1.94 17.87 19.49
N LEU A 354 1.19 17.31 20.44
CA LEU A 354 0.18 16.29 20.16
C LEU A 354 -1.21 16.82 20.45
N GLN A 355 -2.07 16.77 19.45
CA GLN A 355 -3.48 17.03 19.59
C GLN A 355 -4.26 15.73 19.50
N LEU A 356 -4.97 15.38 20.57
CA LEU A 356 -5.73 14.14 20.69
C LEU A 356 -7.17 14.48 21.01
N THR A 357 -8.08 14.07 20.13
CA THR A 357 -9.53 14.26 20.29
C THR A 357 -10.22 12.92 20.21
N ALA A 358 -11.08 12.61 21.17
CA ALA A 358 -11.97 11.45 21.11
C ALA A 358 -13.21 11.72 21.95
N GLN A 359 -14.35 11.10 21.56
CA GLN A 359 -15.56 11.16 22.39
C GLN A 359 -15.25 10.62 23.78
N ASN A 360 -14.62 9.44 23.86
CA ASN A 360 -14.19 8.86 25.13
C ASN A 360 -12.70 8.49 25.03
N ILE A 361 -11.93 8.91 26.04
CA ILE A 361 -10.50 8.57 26.16
C ILE A 361 -10.36 7.66 27.38
N ASN A 362 -9.86 6.45 27.16
CA ASN A 362 -9.52 5.50 28.22
C ASN A 362 -8.02 5.16 28.12
N ASN A 363 -7.24 5.73 29.02
CA ASN A 363 -5.82 5.40 29.15
C ASN A 363 -5.65 4.46 30.34
N THR A 364 -5.39 3.18 30.08
CA THR A 364 -5.35 2.15 31.13
C THR A 364 -4.10 2.30 32.00
N GLN A 365 -3.97 1.49 33.04
CA GLN A 365 -2.84 1.55 33.98
C GLN A 365 -1.46 1.43 33.30
N SER A 366 -1.37 0.62 32.26
CA SER A 366 -0.13 0.48 31.47
C SER A 366 0.00 1.53 30.36
N GLY A 367 -1.03 2.31 30.12
CA GLY A 367 -1.08 3.28 29.02
C GLY A 367 -0.22 4.50 29.27
N MET A 368 0.49 4.90 28.22
CA MET A 368 1.34 6.12 28.23
C MET A 368 0.99 6.98 27.01
N ILE A 369 0.64 8.22 27.26
CA ILE A 369 0.39 9.25 26.23
C ILE A 369 1.32 10.43 26.57
N ASN A 370 2.43 10.56 25.83
CA ASN A 370 3.43 11.58 26.08
C ASN A 370 3.69 12.44 24.85
N SER A 371 3.66 13.75 25.05
CA SER A 371 4.18 14.73 24.10
C SER A 371 5.45 15.36 24.66
N GLN A 372 6.49 15.49 23.85
CA GLN A 372 7.68 16.24 24.26
C GLN A 372 7.44 17.75 24.30
N GLN A 373 6.42 18.23 23.60
CA GLN A 373 5.95 19.62 23.62
C GLN A 373 4.57 19.69 24.28
N ASN A 374 3.69 20.52 23.79
CA ASN A 374 2.34 20.64 24.35
C ASN A 374 1.49 19.39 24.07
N LEU A 375 0.64 19.04 25.02
CA LEU A 375 -0.36 17.99 24.87
C LEU A 375 -1.74 18.63 25.01
N PHE A 376 -2.54 18.56 23.93
CA PHE A 376 -3.92 19.04 23.90
C PHE A 376 -4.86 17.85 23.84
N LEU A 377 -5.76 17.78 24.81
CA LEU A 377 -6.77 16.74 24.93
C LEU A 377 -8.16 17.36 24.83
N SER A 378 -9.06 16.74 24.06
CA SER A 378 -10.45 17.16 23.99
C SER A 378 -11.38 15.98 23.78
N GLY A 379 -12.61 16.10 24.27
CA GLY A 379 -13.61 15.05 24.12
C GLY A 379 -14.78 15.21 25.08
N HIS A 380 -15.46 14.10 25.34
CA HIS A 380 -16.55 14.09 26.29
C HIS A 380 -16.09 13.52 27.63
N ASP A 381 -15.78 12.24 27.73
CA ASP A 381 -15.34 11.60 28.96
C ASP A 381 -13.89 11.13 28.88
N VAL A 382 -13.17 11.24 29.99
CA VAL A 382 -11.79 10.75 30.13
C VAL A 382 -11.67 9.89 31.38
N VAL A 383 -11.03 8.72 31.22
CA VAL A 383 -10.55 7.89 32.33
C VAL A 383 -9.06 7.69 32.13
N ASN A 384 -8.26 8.20 33.05
CA ASN A 384 -6.81 8.02 33.06
C ASN A 384 -6.37 7.24 34.29
N ASN A 385 -5.93 6.00 34.07
CA ASN A 385 -5.28 5.18 35.09
C ASN A 385 -3.78 5.02 34.86
N GLY A 386 -3.28 5.54 33.74
CA GLY A 386 -1.87 5.52 33.32
C GLY A 386 -1.23 6.90 33.39
N GLN A 387 -0.49 7.23 32.36
CA GLN A 387 0.25 8.50 32.27
C GLN A 387 -0.16 9.30 31.03
N MET A 388 -0.40 10.59 31.22
CA MET A 388 -0.57 11.56 30.16
C MET A 388 0.28 12.78 30.49
N ASN A 389 1.36 13.03 29.74
CA ASN A 389 2.37 14.00 30.10
C ASN A 389 2.75 14.92 28.93
N ALA A 390 2.97 16.21 29.24
CA ALA A 390 3.63 17.16 28.35
C ALA A 390 5.04 17.45 28.92
N VAL A 391 6.05 16.76 28.38
CA VAL A 391 7.38 16.65 29.01
C VAL A 391 8.12 17.98 29.08
N ASN A 392 8.07 18.79 28.00
CA ASN A 392 8.71 20.12 27.93
C ASN A 392 7.70 21.25 27.66
N GLY A 393 6.43 20.93 27.63
CA GLY A 393 5.36 21.87 27.30
C GLY A 393 4.29 21.98 28.37
N SER A 394 3.10 22.34 27.93
CA SER A 394 1.90 22.49 28.74
C SER A 394 0.89 21.40 28.42
N LEU A 395 0.13 20.98 29.43
CA LEU A 395 -0.99 20.06 29.29
C LEU A 395 -2.29 20.87 29.35
N GLN A 396 -3.09 20.77 28.30
CA GLN A 396 -4.40 21.39 28.21
C GLN A 396 -5.45 20.35 27.87
N GLY A 397 -6.59 20.41 28.55
CA GLY A 397 -7.70 19.49 28.31
C GLY A 397 -9.04 20.20 28.48
N ASN A 398 -9.97 19.93 27.55
CA ASN A 398 -11.32 20.43 27.58
C ASN A 398 -12.32 19.31 27.29
N PHE A 399 -13.16 18.99 28.28
CA PHE A 399 -14.07 17.86 28.23
C PHE A 399 -15.49 18.27 28.51
N GLN A 400 -16.42 17.76 27.69
CA GLN A 400 -17.86 18.07 27.82
C GLN A 400 -18.57 17.20 28.83
N GLY A 401 -17.95 16.16 29.32
CA GLY A 401 -18.47 15.21 30.31
C GLY A 401 -17.60 15.17 31.56
N ASN A 402 -17.26 13.96 31.99
CA ASN A 402 -16.53 13.69 33.21
C ASN A 402 -15.05 13.40 32.96
N VAL A 403 -14.22 13.78 33.91
CA VAL A 403 -12.80 13.39 33.98
C VAL A 403 -12.59 12.57 35.25
N THR A 404 -12.02 11.36 35.09
CA THR A 404 -11.58 10.50 36.18
C THR A 404 -10.10 10.25 36.04
N ASN A 405 -9.32 10.72 37.01
CA ASN A 405 -7.86 10.52 37.03
C ASN A 405 -7.44 9.75 38.28
N HIS A 406 -6.99 8.53 38.10
CA HIS A 406 -6.32 7.72 39.13
C HIS A 406 -4.84 7.50 38.80
N GLY A 407 -4.38 8.04 37.68
CA GLY A 407 -3.00 8.02 37.22
C GLY A 407 -2.33 9.36 37.32
N THR A 408 -1.55 9.71 36.29
CA THR A 408 -0.73 10.91 36.26
C THR A 408 -1.11 11.82 35.09
N LEU A 409 -1.35 13.10 35.40
CA LEU A 409 -1.55 14.19 34.43
C LEU A 409 -0.52 15.28 34.77
N VAL A 410 0.62 15.27 34.11
CA VAL A 410 1.76 16.13 34.47
C VAL A 410 2.32 16.85 33.27
N SER A 411 2.71 18.10 33.47
CA SER A 411 3.45 18.86 32.47
C SER A 411 4.69 19.49 33.06
N ASN A 412 5.59 19.97 32.23
CA ASN A 412 6.71 20.77 32.69
C ASN A 412 6.26 22.18 33.03
N ASN A 413 5.37 22.76 32.23
CA ASN A 413 4.91 24.13 32.37
C ASN A 413 3.52 24.20 33.02
N MET A 414 2.52 24.62 32.30
CA MET A 414 1.16 24.84 32.81
C MET A 414 0.30 23.58 32.62
N VAL A 415 -0.57 23.32 33.59
CA VAL A 415 -1.69 22.37 33.46
C VAL A 415 -3.00 23.15 33.51
N ASN A 416 -3.84 22.99 32.50
CA ASN A 416 -5.16 23.60 32.45
C ASN A 416 -6.20 22.57 31.97
N LEU A 417 -7.00 22.05 32.87
CA LEU A 417 -7.97 21.00 32.63
C LEU A 417 -9.36 21.46 33.01
N SER A 418 -10.35 21.23 32.15
CA SER A 418 -11.75 21.55 32.42
C SER A 418 -12.66 20.40 32.05
N ALA A 419 -13.62 20.11 32.90
CA ALA A 419 -14.72 19.18 32.69
C ALA A 419 -16.06 19.90 32.91
N ALA A 420 -17.00 19.75 31.98
CA ALA A 420 -18.33 20.29 32.21
C ALA A 420 -19.09 19.53 33.33
N GLY A 421 -18.82 18.24 33.46
CA GLY A 421 -19.31 17.38 34.49
C GLY A 421 -18.38 17.29 35.71
N ARG A 422 -18.29 16.11 36.30
CA ARG A 422 -17.47 15.84 37.49
C ARG A 422 -16.00 15.70 37.08
N PHE A 423 -15.12 16.31 37.89
CA PHE A 423 -13.67 16.08 37.82
C PHE A 423 -13.25 15.31 39.08
N ASP A 424 -12.89 14.05 38.91
CA ASP A 424 -12.49 13.15 40.00
C ASP A 424 -10.98 12.83 39.87
N ASN A 425 -10.19 13.39 40.80
CA ASN A 425 -8.74 13.12 40.91
C ASN A 425 -8.45 12.27 42.16
N SER A 426 -9.39 11.45 42.63
CA SER A 426 -9.18 10.61 43.81
C SER A 426 -7.99 9.64 43.55
N SER A 427 -6.99 9.70 44.43
CA SER A 427 -5.74 8.95 44.31
C SER A 427 -4.91 9.21 43.05
N GLY A 428 -5.27 10.21 42.25
CA GLY A 428 -4.52 10.63 41.07
C GLY A 428 -3.51 11.73 41.36
N GLN A 429 -2.64 11.99 40.37
CA GLN A 429 -1.66 13.08 40.44
C GLN A 429 -1.88 14.05 39.28
N ILE A 430 -1.95 15.35 39.60
CA ILE A 430 -1.98 16.42 38.63
C ILE A 430 -0.91 17.46 39.05
N GLY A 431 0.00 17.81 38.14
CA GLY A 431 1.06 18.72 38.55
C GLY A 431 1.84 19.36 37.42
N SER A 432 2.54 20.42 37.79
CA SER A 432 3.57 21.10 36.99
C SER A 432 4.93 20.94 37.66
N LEU A 433 5.93 20.49 36.85
CA LEU A 433 7.28 20.25 37.36
C LEU A 433 8.10 21.53 37.50
N ASN A 434 7.81 22.56 36.72
CA ASN A 434 8.59 23.84 36.68
C ASN A 434 7.78 25.00 37.26
N LYS A 435 7.00 24.74 38.32
CA LYS A 435 6.22 25.78 39.04
C LYS A 435 5.24 26.56 38.15
N GLY A 436 4.75 25.93 37.09
CA GLY A 436 3.67 26.48 36.27
C GLY A 436 2.33 26.42 37.00
N ASP A 437 1.39 27.22 36.53
CA ASP A 437 0.05 27.22 37.08
C ASP A 437 -0.67 25.88 36.80
N VAL A 438 -1.34 25.35 37.83
CA VAL A 438 -2.20 24.20 37.73
C VAL A 438 -3.65 24.65 37.95
N THR A 439 -4.44 24.59 36.89
CA THR A 439 -5.87 24.96 36.92
C THR A 439 -6.72 23.77 36.59
N VAL A 440 -7.63 23.43 37.48
CA VAL A 440 -8.62 22.39 37.29
C VAL A 440 -10.00 23.00 37.48
N ARG A 441 -10.90 22.79 36.52
CA ARG A 441 -12.29 23.21 36.57
C ARG A 441 -13.21 22.01 36.39
N GLY A 442 -14.27 21.98 37.17
CA GLY A 442 -15.30 20.93 37.08
C GLY A 442 -16.62 21.43 37.60
N GLY A 443 -17.73 20.82 37.18
CA GLY A 443 -19.02 21.04 37.77
C GLY A 443 -19.06 20.55 39.24
N ASP A 444 -18.33 19.47 39.51
CA ASP A 444 -18.06 18.92 40.84
C ASP A 444 -16.61 18.42 40.85
N ILE A 445 -15.85 18.75 41.87
CA ILE A 445 -14.43 18.37 41.99
C ILE A 445 -14.21 17.49 43.21
N ASN A 446 -13.67 16.31 43.01
CA ASN A 446 -13.21 15.41 44.06
C ASN A 446 -11.68 15.22 43.94
N ASN A 447 -10.97 15.53 45.01
CA ASN A 447 -9.53 15.34 45.10
C ASN A 447 -9.10 14.55 46.36
N GLN A 448 -9.95 13.61 46.79
CA GLN A 448 -9.66 12.78 47.96
C GLN A 448 -8.41 11.91 47.72
N SER A 449 -7.42 12.08 48.61
CA SER A 449 -6.12 11.40 48.48
C SER A 449 -5.40 11.66 47.13
N GLY A 450 -5.80 12.69 46.39
CA GLY A 450 -5.14 13.15 45.18
C GLY A 450 -4.02 14.18 45.47
N LEU A 451 -3.07 14.27 44.55
CA LEU A 451 -1.94 15.24 44.59
C LEU A 451 -2.06 16.23 43.45
#